data_728fe1dc73ef11da09416fae3c0d2743
#
_entry.id   728fe1dc73ef11da09416fae3c0d2743
#
_cell.length_a   1.000
_cell.length_b   1.000
_cell.length_c   1.000
_cell.angle_alpha   90.00
_cell.angle_beta   90.00
_cell.angle_gamma   90.00
#
_symmetry.space_group_name_H-M   'P 1'
#
loop_
_entity.id
_entity.type
_entity.pdbx_description
1 polymer ?
#
loop_
_entity_poly.entity_id
_entity_poly.type
_entity_poly.pdbx_seq_one_letter_code
_entity_poly.pdbx_strand_id
1 'polypeptide(L)'
;KSNHYLVWVFPDGVVILFSVFAYNYLHFVQSFALTFNIGYSHMKKYHPFFKISAILSYLFFVYGLSQLTLMIQSYWQFSSQIGNFFWIRNLISLAFIGIMIGILVKTGHGYLFVIPKKKWLWYTVLTILVAVLHITFNFQTARHVQSTYEGWAVLIGYSETNFAELGLYLTLFFLGPLMEELIYRGLLQHAFFKDSKFGLDMILPSVLFALPHFTSFPSVLDILVFATFGIFYAGLTRYTKSIYPGYIVHVINNIVATLPFLLTFLHRIFS
;
A
#
# COMPACT_ATOMS: atom_id res chain seq x y z
N LYS A 1 -15.78 30.57 15.16
CA LYS A 1 -14.87 29.47 15.50
C LYS A 1 -13.92 29.30 14.32
N SER A 2 -12.71 29.87 14.46
CA SER A 2 -11.67 29.87 13.43
C SER A 2 -11.10 28.45 13.29
N ASN A 3 -11.31 27.82 12.14
CA ASN A 3 -10.64 26.59 11.78
C ASN A 3 -9.18 26.94 11.44
N HIS A 4 -8.26 26.65 12.34
CA HIS A 4 -6.83 26.76 12.07
C HIS A 4 -6.43 25.58 11.18
N TYR A 5 -6.30 25.85 9.88
CA TYR A 5 -5.67 24.94 8.94
C TYR A 5 -4.16 25.16 9.01
N LEU A 6 -3.39 24.14 9.39
CA LEU A 6 -1.94 24.13 9.20
C LEU A 6 -1.70 23.89 7.70
N VAL A 7 -1.50 24.98 6.97
CA VAL A 7 -1.09 24.95 5.57
C VAL A 7 0.42 25.09 5.55
N TRP A 8 1.12 24.02 5.16
CA TRP A 8 2.53 24.09 4.84
C TRP A 8 2.65 24.50 3.37
N VAL A 9 3.13 25.71 3.13
CA VAL A 9 3.47 26.20 1.79
C VAL A 9 4.96 25.98 1.61
N PHE A 10 5.35 25.12 0.66
CA PHE A 10 6.74 25.00 0.25
C PHE A 10 7.10 26.14 -0.70
N PRO A 11 8.40 26.54 -0.80
CA PRO A 11 8.86 27.64 -1.63
C PRO A 11 8.39 27.58 -3.09
N ASP A 12 8.06 26.39 -3.59
CA ASP A 12 7.71 26.12 -4.98
C ASP A 12 6.19 25.98 -5.22
N GLY A 13 5.36 26.44 -4.26
CA GLY A 13 3.90 26.49 -4.43
C GLY A 13 3.16 25.16 -4.29
N VAL A 14 3.80 24.09 -3.87
CA VAL A 14 3.15 22.78 -3.61
C VAL A 14 2.46 22.84 -2.25
N VAL A 15 1.12 22.95 -2.26
CA VAL A 15 0.27 22.92 -1.05
C VAL A 15 -0.14 21.48 -0.79
N ILE A 16 0.44 20.86 0.24
CA ILE A 16 -0.04 19.54 0.69
C ILE A 16 -1.17 19.75 1.70
N LEU A 17 -2.41 19.61 1.25
CA LEU A 17 -3.64 19.66 2.07
C LEU A 17 -3.77 18.37 2.93
N PHE A 18 -2.82 18.13 3.86
CA PHE A 18 -2.82 16.93 4.70
C PHE A 18 -3.74 17.00 5.93
N SER A 19 -4.12 18.19 6.40
CA SER A 19 -4.75 18.34 7.72
C SER A 19 -6.23 17.95 7.79
N VAL A 20 -7.02 18.22 6.76
CA VAL A 20 -8.45 17.91 6.74
C VAL A 20 -8.70 16.43 6.49
N PHE A 21 -7.92 15.83 5.62
CA PHE A 21 -8.03 14.41 5.28
C PHE A 21 -7.61 13.53 6.47
N ALA A 22 -6.52 13.88 7.16
CA ALA A 22 -6.03 13.17 8.33
C ALA A 22 -7.04 13.21 9.50
N TYR A 23 -7.68 14.35 9.76
CA TYR A 23 -8.66 14.50 10.83
C TYR A 23 -9.93 13.68 10.58
N ASN A 24 -10.50 13.78 9.38
CA ASN A 24 -11.70 13.04 9.01
C ASN A 24 -11.43 11.54 8.91
N TYR A 25 -10.24 11.15 8.46
CA TYR A 25 -9.81 9.76 8.38
C TYR A 25 -9.57 9.14 9.76
N LEU A 26 -8.95 9.89 10.69
CA LEU A 26 -8.77 9.43 12.08
C LEU A 26 -10.12 9.24 12.78
N HIS A 27 -11.08 10.13 12.52
CA HIS A 27 -12.44 10.03 13.05
C HIS A 27 -13.20 8.84 12.46
N PHE A 28 -13.02 8.56 11.15
CA PHE A 28 -13.57 7.38 10.49
C PHE A 28 -12.97 6.09 11.07
N VAL A 29 -11.63 6.02 11.21
CA VAL A 29 -10.92 4.85 11.78
C VAL A 29 -11.32 4.64 13.24
N GLN A 30 -11.46 5.69 14.05
CA GLN A 30 -11.94 5.58 15.43
C GLN A 30 -13.39 5.11 15.50
N SER A 31 -14.29 5.65 14.68
CA SER A 31 -15.69 5.24 14.63
C SER A 31 -15.82 3.80 14.15
N PHE A 32 -15.02 3.42 13.16
CA PHE A 32 -14.93 2.07 12.63
C PHE A 32 -14.40 1.08 13.68
N ALA A 33 -13.33 1.43 14.40
CA ALA A 33 -12.77 0.60 15.48
C ALA A 33 -13.76 0.42 16.65
N LEU A 34 -14.57 1.43 16.98
CA LEU A 34 -15.59 1.38 18.02
C LEU A 34 -16.79 0.51 17.60
N THR A 35 -17.20 0.57 16.33
CA THR A 35 -18.32 -0.22 15.80
C THR A 35 -18.04 -1.73 15.80
N PHE A 36 -16.77 -2.14 15.63
CA PHE A 36 -16.35 -3.54 15.60
C PHE A 36 -16.07 -4.17 16.97
N ASN A 37 -16.21 -3.44 18.06
CA ASN A 37 -16.03 -3.99 19.43
C ASN A 37 -17.16 -4.93 19.87
N ILE A 38 -18.24 -5.06 19.09
CA ILE A 38 -19.46 -5.80 19.46
C ILE A 38 -19.36 -7.33 19.23
N GLY A 39 -18.35 -7.83 18.48
CA GLY A 39 -18.20 -9.26 18.12
C GLY A 39 -17.15 -10.04 18.92
N TYR A 40 -16.64 -9.53 20.02
CA TYR A 40 -15.38 -9.98 20.65
C TYR A 40 -15.43 -11.27 21.49
N SER A 41 -16.59 -11.86 21.74
CA SER A 41 -16.73 -12.95 22.71
C SER A 41 -16.22 -14.33 22.26
N HIS A 42 -15.88 -14.53 21.00
CA HIS A 42 -15.45 -15.84 20.47
C HIS A 42 -14.03 -15.93 19.91
N MET A 43 -13.25 -14.84 19.89
CA MET A 43 -11.88 -14.89 19.36
C MET A 43 -10.85 -15.21 20.44
N LYS A 44 -10.68 -16.49 20.74
CA LYS A 44 -9.58 -16.98 21.57
C LYS A 44 -8.22 -16.60 20.94
N LYS A 45 -7.47 -15.77 21.69
CA LYS A 45 -5.99 -15.73 21.67
C LYS A 45 -5.28 -15.12 20.45
N TYR A 46 -5.67 -13.94 19.95
CA TYR A 46 -4.67 -13.13 19.27
C TYR A 46 -3.91 -12.27 20.26
N HIS A 47 -2.58 -12.43 20.28
CA HIS A 47 -1.73 -11.68 21.19
C HIS A 47 -1.98 -10.17 21.00
N PRO A 48 -2.30 -9.38 22.05
CA PRO A 48 -2.57 -7.94 21.90
C PRO A 48 -1.46 -7.21 21.16
N PHE A 49 -0.21 -7.61 21.37
CA PHE A 49 0.95 -7.11 20.66
C PHE A 49 0.81 -7.20 19.12
N PHE A 50 0.31 -8.31 18.57
CA PHE A 50 0.16 -8.47 17.13
C PHE A 50 -0.88 -7.50 16.54
N LYS A 51 -1.99 -7.30 17.24
CA LYS A 51 -3.04 -6.36 16.82
C LYS A 51 -2.55 -4.90 16.87
N ILE A 52 -1.89 -4.54 17.98
CA ILE A 52 -1.30 -3.21 18.13
C ILE A 52 -0.25 -2.97 17.05
N SER A 53 0.64 -3.94 16.79
CA SER A 53 1.65 -3.85 15.74
C SER A 53 1.01 -3.68 14.36
N ALA A 54 -0.09 -4.36 14.05
CA ALA A 54 -0.79 -4.22 12.78
C ALA A 54 -1.35 -2.81 12.60
N ILE A 55 -1.99 -2.25 13.64
CA ILE A 55 -2.51 -0.88 13.62
C ILE A 55 -1.38 0.14 13.48
N LEU A 56 -0.33 0.02 14.29
CA LEU A 56 0.81 0.94 14.26
C LEU A 56 1.54 0.89 12.91
N SER A 57 1.73 -0.30 12.33
CA SER A 57 2.33 -0.45 11.01
C SER A 57 1.49 0.22 9.92
N TYR A 58 0.18 0.06 9.96
CA TYR A 58 -0.73 0.74 9.04
C TYR A 58 -0.67 2.26 9.18
N LEU A 59 -0.76 2.79 10.40
CA LEU A 59 -0.69 4.22 10.65
C LEU A 59 0.67 4.81 10.25
N PHE A 60 1.75 4.10 10.51
CA PHE A 60 3.07 4.54 10.08
C PHE A 60 3.19 4.56 8.55
N PHE A 61 2.69 3.54 7.86
CA PHE A 61 2.70 3.49 6.40
C PHE A 61 1.93 4.65 5.78
N VAL A 62 0.72 4.91 6.26
CA VAL A 62 -0.16 5.93 5.68
C VAL A 62 0.30 7.35 6.02
N TYR A 63 0.77 7.58 7.24
CA TYR A 63 1.07 8.93 7.73
C TYR A 63 2.55 9.16 8.05
N GLY A 64 3.20 8.17 8.69
CA GLY A 64 4.54 8.34 9.25
C GLY A 64 5.65 8.26 8.21
N LEU A 65 5.53 7.38 7.23
CA LEU A 65 6.61 7.11 6.27
C LEU A 65 7.01 8.35 5.47
N SER A 66 6.05 9.07 4.91
CA SER A 66 6.32 10.29 4.14
C SER A 66 6.82 11.42 5.05
N GLN A 67 6.23 11.58 6.25
CA GLN A 67 6.66 12.61 7.20
C GLN A 67 8.09 12.38 7.68
N LEU A 68 8.44 11.14 8.02
CA LEU A 68 9.81 10.78 8.41
C LEU A 68 10.80 11.02 7.28
N THR A 69 10.42 10.69 6.04
CA THR A 69 11.25 10.95 4.86
C THR A 69 11.55 12.44 4.69
N LEU A 70 10.51 13.28 4.76
CA LEU A 70 10.65 14.74 4.65
C LEU A 70 11.49 15.31 5.80
N MET A 71 11.31 14.81 7.02
CA MET A 71 12.06 15.26 8.19
C MET A 71 13.55 14.93 8.06
N ILE A 72 13.90 13.73 7.58
CA ILE A 72 15.29 13.35 7.33
C ILE A 72 15.87 14.22 6.21
N GLN A 73 15.15 14.39 5.10
CA GLN A 73 15.62 15.22 3.98
C GLN A 73 15.91 16.66 4.42
N SER A 74 15.03 17.26 5.21
CA SER A 74 15.19 18.63 5.71
C SER A 74 16.34 18.76 6.71
N TYR A 75 16.47 17.81 7.64
CA TYR A 75 17.52 17.84 8.66
C TYR A 75 18.93 17.75 8.07
N TRP A 76 19.13 16.92 7.05
CA TRP A 76 20.43 16.72 6.42
C TRP A 76 20.71 17.72 5.31
N GLN A 77 19.83 18.72 5.11
CA GLN A 77 19.95 19.73 4.05
C GLN A 77 20.22 19.12 2.67
N PHE A 78 19.78 17.89 2.45
CA PHE A 78 19.79 17.32 1.11
C PHE A 78 19.00 18.28 0.19
N SER A 79 19.59 18.62 -0.95
CA SER A 79 18.96 19.51 -1.92
C SER A 79 17.50 19.10 -2.11
N SER A 80 16.61 20.06 -2.34
CA SER A 80 15.16 19.88 -2.52
C SER A 80 14.79 18.96 -3.72
N GLN A 81 15.77 18.31 -4.32
CA GLN A 81 15.58 17.39 -5.44
C GLN A 81 14.72 16.20 -5.01
N ILE A 82 13.62 15.98 -5.72
CA ILE A 82 12.69 14.86 -5.53
C ILE A 82 13.43 13.51 -5.54
N GLY A 83 14.55 13.40 -6.27
CA GLY A 83 15.36 12.20 -6.32
C GLY A 83 15.85 11.72 -4.95
N ASN A 84 16.32 12.63 -4.11
CA ASN A 84 16.77 12.29 -2.77
C ASN A 84 15.63 11.78 -1.89
N PHE A 85 14.42 12.34 -2.07
CA PHE A 85 13.23 11.90 -1.35
C PHE A 85 12.94 10.41 -1.59
N PHE A 86 12.95 9.94 -2.84
CA PHE A 86 12.65 8.54 -3.13
C PHE A 86 13.73 7.60 -2.61
N TRP A 87 15.01 7.96 -2.66
CA TRP A 87 16.07 7.11 -2.12
C TRP A 87 16.03 7.01 -0.59
N ILE A 88 15.82 8.13 0.12
CA ILE A 88 15.63 8.13 1.57
C ILE A 88 14.38 7.29 1.93
N ARG A 89 13.27 7.50 1.21
CA ARG A 89 12.04 6.73 1.40
C ARG A 89 12.28 5.23 1.19
N ASN A 90 13.04 4.83 0.18
CA ASN A 90 13.36 3.44 -0.09
C ASN A 90 14.18 2.81 1.04
N LEU A 91 15.15 3.52 1.61
CA LEU A 91 15.93 3.04 2.76
C LEU A 91 15.04 2.85 4.00
N ILE A 92 14.18 3.81 4.31
CA ILE A 92 13.22 3.71 5.41
C ILE A 92 12.25 2.53 5.17
N SER A 93 11.80 2.37 3.92
CA SER A 93 10.91 1.28 3.52
C SER A 93 11.55 -0.08 3.72
N LEU A 94 12.83 -0.26 3.38
CA LEU A 94 13.57 -1.50 3.59
C LEU A 94 13.68 -1.84 5.09
N ALA A 95 14.00 -0.85 5.94
CA ALA A 95 14.05 -1.04 7.38
C ALA A 95 12.66 -1.42 7.94
N PHE A 96 11.61 -0.75 7.47
CA PHE A 96 10.23 -1.02 7.88
C PHE A 96 9.74 -2.40 7.44
N ILE A 97 10.07 -2.83 6.20
CA ILE A 97 9.83 -4.19 5.70
C ILE A 97 10.47 -5.22 6.63
N GLY A 98 11.74 -5.01 7.00
CA GLY A 98 12.44 -5.89 7.95
C GLY A 98 11.74 -6.01 9.29
N ILE A 99 11.25 -4.90 9.85
CA ILE A 99 10.48 -4.88 11.10
C ILE A 99 9.17 -5.68 10.94
N MET A 100 8.41 -5.48 9.87
CA MET A 100 7.15 -6.20 9.64
C MET A 100 7.37 -7.71 9.48
N ILE A 101 8.40 -8.11 8.72
CA ILE A 101 8.79 -9.53 8.60
C ILE A 101 9.13 -10.10 9.97
N GLY A 102 9.92 -9.37 10.78
CA GLY A 102 10.27 -9.77 12.13
C GLY A 102 9.05 -9.97 13.04
N ILE A 103 8.07 -9.06 12.99
CA ILE A 103 6.80 -9.18 13.71
C ILE A 103 6.03 -10.43 13.26
N LEU A 104 5.88 -10.65 11.94
CA LEU A 104 5.16 -11.80 11.40
C LEU A 104 5.81 -13.12 11.79
N VAL A 105 7.13 -13.23 11.69
CA VAL A 105 7.88 -14.44 12.10
C VAL A 105 7.73 -14.68 13.60
N LYS A 106 7.96 -13.66 14.43
CA LYS A 106 7.87 -13.76 15.89
C LYS A 106 6.48 -14.14 16.38
N THR A 107 5.44 -13.75 15.66
CA THR A 107 4.03 -14.04 16.01
C THR A 107 3.50 -15.34 15.37
N GLY A 108 4.37 -16.14 14.75
CA GLY A 108 4.01 -17.45 14.19
C GLY A 108 3.43 -17.40 12.76
N HIS A 109 3.53 -16.25 12.09
CA HIS A 109 3.03 -16.06 10.71
C HIS A 109 4.14 -16.22 9.65
N GLY A 110 5.31 -16.76 10.02
CA GLY A 110 6.43 -17.02 9.09
C GLY A 110 6.08 -17.93 7.92
N TYR A 111 5.03 -18.74 8.03
CA TYR A 111 4.53 -19.59 6.94
C TYR A 111 4.08 -18.79 5.71
N LEU A 112 3.74 -17.51 5.88
CA LEU A 112 3.34 -16.62 4.78
C LEU A 112 4.47 -16.38 3.76
N PHE A 113 5.71 -16.61 4.17
CA PHE A 113 6.91 -16.48 3.32
C PHE A 113 7.34 -17.79 2.68
N VAL A 114 6.49 -18.81 2.67
CA VAL A 114 6.81 -20.13 2.11
C VAL A 114 5.82 -20.48 1.02
N ILE A 115 6.35 -20.96 -0.12
CA ILE A 115 5.55 -21.62 -1.16
C ILE A 115 5.81 -23.12 -1.07
N PRO A 116 4.78 -23.94 -0.76
CA PRO A 116 4.94 -25.38 -0.71
C PRO A 116 5.38 -25.95 -2.07
N LYS A 117 6.54 -26.62 -2.14
CA LYS A 117 7.12 -27.15 -3.39
C LYS A 117 6.14 -28.00 -4.21
N LYS A 118 5.30 -28.81 -3.55
CA LYS A 118 4.31 -29.68 -4.20
C LYS A 118 3.16 -28.92 -4.88
N LYS A 119 2.96 -27.63 -4.55
CA LYS A 119 1.84 -26.82 -5.05
C LYS A 119 2.29 -25.64 -5.93
N TRP A 120 3.58 -25.49 -6.18
CA TRP A 120 4.11 -24.31 -6.85
C TRP A 120 3.47 -24.10 -8.24
N LEU A 121 3.33 -25.18 -9.03
CA LEU A 121 2.72 -25.09 -10.37
C LEU A 121 1.28 -24.59 -10.30
N TRP A 122 0.46 -25.16 -9.39
CA TRP A 122 -0.92 -24.73 -9.21
C TRP A 122 -1.02 -23.28 -8.74
N TYR A 123 -0.15 -22.86 -7.82
CA TYR A 123 -0.12 -21.47 -7.37
C TYR A 123 0.31 -20.51 -8.49
N THR A 124 1.25 -20.93 -9.35
CA THR A 124 1.65 -20.16 -10.52
C THR A 124 0.50 -19.98 -11.49
N VAL A 125 -0.21 -21.05 -11.83
CA VAL A 125 -1.39 -20.99 -12.72
C VAL A 125 -2.47 -20.08 -12.13
N LEU A 126 -2.78 -20.23 -10.84
CA LEU A 126 -3.75 -19.37 -10.15
C LEU A 126 -3.30 -17.90 -10.15
N THR A 127 -2.02 -17.64 -9.91
CA THR A 127 -1.45 -16.28 -9.93
C THR A 127 -1.59 -15.63 -11.31
N ILE A 128 -1.28 -16.37 -12.37
CA ILE A 128 -1.45 -15.89 -13.75
C ILE A 128 -2.92 -15.59 -14.06
N LEU A 129 -3.83 -16.52 -13.70
CA LEU A 129 -5.26 -16.33 -13.91
C LEU A 129 -5.77 -15.06 -13.20
N VAL A 130 -5.40 -14.89 -11.92
CA VAL A 130 -5.82 -13.71 -11.17
C VAL A 130 -5.16 -12.44 -11.72
N ALA A 131 -3.91 -12.49 -12.20
CA ALA A 131 -3.25 -11.35 -12.84
C ALA A 131 -4.02 -10.91 -14.12
N VAL A 132 -4.41 -11.86 -14.96
CA VAL A 132 -5.22 -11.56 -16.16
C VAL A 132 -6.57 -10.94 -15.79
N LEU A 133 -7.28 -11.51 -14.82
CA LEU A 133 -8.55 -10.97 -14.34
C LEU A 133 -8.38 -9.57 -13.75
N HIS A 134 -7.32 -9.35 -12.97
CA HIS A 134 -7.03 -8.07 -12.36
C HIS A 134 -6.73 -6.99 -13.42
N ILE A 135 -5.87 -7.29 -14.38
CA ILE A 135 -5.52 -6.37 -15.47
C ILE A 135 -6.77 -6.04 -16.30
N THR A 136 -7.58 -7.05 -16.64
CA THR A 136 -8.83 -6.83 -17.37
C THR A 136 -9.77 -5.92 -16.60
N PHE A 137 -9.94 -6.16 -15.30
CA PHE A 137 -10.77 -5.32 -14.43
C PHE A 137 -10.22 -3.89 -14.33
N ASN A 138 -8.89 -3.73 -14.23
CA ASN A 138 -8.24 -2.42 -14.21
C ASN A 138 -8.53 -1.62 -15.51
N PHE A 139 -8.43 -2.24 -16.68
CA PHE A 139 -8.77 -1.58 -17.94
C PHE A 139 -10.24 -1.18 -18.02
N GLN A 140 -11.16 -2.02 -17.54
CA GLN A 140 -12.60 -1.72 -17.52
C GLN A 140 -12.96 -0.59 -16.55
N THR A 141 -12.18 -0.43 -15.49
CA THR A 141 -12.41 0.57 -14.45
C THR A 141 -11.43 1.75 -14.51
N ALA A 142 -10.68 1.91 -15.61
CA ALA A 142 -9.60 2.88 -15.74
C ALA A 142 -10.00 4.33 -15.36
N ARG A 143 -11.24 4.74 -15.67
CA ARG A 143 -11.77 6.07 -15.29
C ARG A 143 -11.81 6.30 -13.76
N HIS A 144 -11.97 5.25 -12.95
CA HIS A 144 -12.02 5.32 -11.49
C HIS A 144 -10.63 5.33 -10.83
N VAL A 145 -9.61 4.92 -11.58
CA VAL A 145 -8.21 4.92 -11.13
C VAL A 145 -7.37 6.03 -11.77
N GLN A 146 -7.98 6.85 -12.63
CA GLN A 146 -7.31 7.90 -13.40
C GLN A 146 -6.57 8.90 -12.50
N SER A 147 -7.17 9.32 -11.38
CA SER A 147 -6.53 10.25 -10.44
C SER A 147 -5.23 9.71 -9.86
N THR A 148 -5.14 8.40 -9.66
CA THR A 148 -3.91 7.73 -9.23
C THR A 148 -2.85 7.76 -10.32
N TYR A 149 -3.22 7.50 -11.57
CA TYR A 149 -2.29 7.59 -12.71
C TYR A 149 -1.80 9.00 -12.97
N GLU A 150 -2.68 10.00 -12.86
CA GLU A 150 -2.31 11.41 -12.94
C GLU A 150 -1.31 11.78 -11.83
N GLY A 151 -1.51 11.30 -10.61
CA GLY A 151 -0.57 11.46 -9.50
C GLY A 151 0.82 10.88 -9.81
N TRP A 152 0.88 9.69 -10.41
CA TRP A 152 2.14 9.09 -10.86
C TRP A 152 2.80 9.87 -12.00
N ALA A 153 2.02 10.32 -12.98
CA ALA A 153 2.51 11.14 -14.09
C ALA A 153 3.16 12.44 -13.60
N VAL A 154 2.54 13.08 -12.61
CA VAL A 154 3.07 14.27 -11.95
C VAL A 154 4.40 13.97 -11.25
N LEU A 155 4.47 12.89 -10.44
CA LEU A 155 5.70 12.51 -9.73
C LEU A 155 6.84 12.15 -10.70
N ILE A 156 6.54 11.45 -11.80
CA ILE A 156 7.51 11.13 -12.85
C ILE A 156 7.97 12.41 -13.55
N GLY A 157 7.05 13.32 -13.86
CA GLY A 157 7.35 14.60 -14.50
C GLY A 157 8.25 15.52 -13.67
N TYR A 158 8.18 15.41 -12.34
CA TYR A 158 9.08 16.12 -11.41
C TYR A 158 10.42 15.42 -11.18
N SER A 159 10.61 14.23 -11.73
CA SER A 159 11.89 13.53 -11.61
C SER A 159 12.91 14.14 -12.56
N GLU A 160 13.74 15.06 -12.04
CA GLU A 160 14.70 15.83 -12.84
C GLU A 160 15.86 15.00 -13.41
N THR A 161 16.06 13.78 -12.89
CA THR A 161 17.17 12.90 -13.30
C THR A 161 16.74 11.45 -13.44
N ASN A 162 17.41 10.70 -14.31
CA ASN A 162 17.20 9.25 -14.44
C ASN A 162 17.40 8.50 -13.11
N PHE A 163 18.31 8.98 -12.27
CA PHE A 163 18.56 8.41 -10.95
C PHE A 163 17.36 8.60 -9.99
N ALA A 164 16.73 9.79 -10.01
CA ALA A 164 15.52 10.07 -9.25
C ALA A 164 14.36 9.17 -9.65
N GLU A 165 14.17 9.04 -10.97
CA GLU A 165 13.11 8.22 -11.56
C GLU A 165 13.31 6.72 -11.27
N LEU A 166 14.54 6.24 -11.27
CA LEU A 166 14.87 4.87 -10.85
C LEU A 166 14.46 4.63 -9.40
N GLY A 167 14.72 5.56 -8.50
CA GLY A 167 14.29 5.49 -7.09
C GLY A 167 12.77 5.42 -6.95
N LEU A 168 12.04 6.19 -7.77
CA LEU A 168 10.58 6.15 -7.84
C LEU A 168 10.07 4.78 -8.34
N TYR A 169 10.63 4.23 -9.44
CA TYR A 169 10.22 2.93 -9.95
C TYR A 169 10.52 1.79 -8.98
N LEU A 170 11.62 1.86 -8.23
CA LEU A 170 11.91 0.90 -7.17
C LEU A 170 10.82 0.92 -6.08
N THR A 171 10.36 2.12 -5.70
CA THR A 171 9.23 2.27 -4.78
C THR A 171 7.96 1.69 -5.37
N LEU A 172 7.61 2.08 -6.61
CA LEU A 172 6.35 1.74 -7.26
C LEU A 172 6.17 0.25 -7.53
N PHE A 173 7.23 -0.40 -8.04
CA PHE A 173 7.11 -1.77 -8.52
C PHE A 173 7.42 -2.79 -7.43
N PHE A 174 8.30 -2.46 -6.48
CA PHE A 174 8.80 -3.48 -5.56
C PHE A 174 8.52 -3.15 -4.10
N LEU A 175 9.03 -2.03 -3.58
CA LEU A 175 8.96 -1.75 -2.14
C LEU A 175 7.56 -1.37 -1.68
N GLY A 176 6.85 -0.55 -2.45
CA GLY A 176 5.46 -0.17 -2.17
C GLY A 176 4.54 -1.39 -2.12
N PRO A 177 4.42 -2.17 -3.21
CA PRO A 177 3.65 -3.41 -3.21
C PRO A 177 4.03 -4.37 -2.09
N LEU A 178 5.33 -4.55 -1.80
CA LEU A 178 5.76 -5.45 -0.72
C LEU A 178 5.31 -4.94 0.66
N MET A 179 5.46 -3.64 0.95
CA MET A 179 4.97 -3.05 2.19
C MET A 179 3.44 -3.22 2.32
N GLU A 180 2.72 -2.95 1.24
CA GLU A 180 1.27 -3.08 1.23
C GLU A 180 0.82 -4.52 1.47
N GLU A 181 1.43 -5.51 0.81
CA GLU A 181 1.12 -6.91 1.05
C GLU A 181 1.45 -7.33 2.50
N LEU A 182 2.57 -6.87 3.06
CA LEU A 182 2.93 -7.16 4.46
C LEU A 182 1.93 -6.54 5.44
N ILE A 183 1.47 -5.32 5.22
CA ILE A 183 0.52 -4.62 6.09
C ILE A 183 -0.88 -5.22 5.95
N TYR A 184 -1.41 -5.23 4.73
CA TYR A 184 -2.81 -5.57 4.51
C TYR A 184 -3.05 -7.09 4.58
N ARG A 185 -2.16 -7.91 4.00
CA ARG A 185 -2.31 -9.37 3.93
C ARG A 185 -1.53 -10.10 5.02
N GLY A 186 -0.34 -9.60 5.37
CA GLY A 186 0.44 -10.16 6.47
C GLY A 186 -0.16 -9.82 7.84
N LEU A 187 -0.27 -8.53 8.15
CA LEU A 187 -0.65 -8.07 9.48
C LEU A 187 -2.18 -7.95 9.64
N LEU A 188 -2.85 -7.07 8.89
CA LEU A 188 -4.26 -6.75 9.13
C LEU A 188 -5.20 -7.95 8.87
N GLN A 189 -5.01 -8.67 7.77
CA GLN A 189 -5.82 -9.85 7.43
C GLN A 189 -5.74 -10.95 8.49
N HIS A 190 -4.59 -11.08 9.18
CA HIS A 190 -4.37 -12.10 10.20
C HIS A 190 -4.59 -11.60 11.64
N ALA A 191 -4.51 -10.28 11.89
CA ALA A 191 -4.75 -9.71 13.21
C ALA A 191 -6.24 -9.62 13.56
N PHE A 192 -7.08 -9.37 12.55
CA PHE A 192 -8.50 -9.14 12.71
C PHE A 192 -9.30 -10.12 11.84
N PHE A 193 -10.34 -10.72 12.38
CA PHE A 193 -11.29 -11.57 11.67
C PHE A 193 -10.70 -12.78 10.91
N LYS A 194 -9.53 -13.27 11.32
CA LYS A 194 -8.86 -14.39 10.66
C LYS A 194 -9.84 -15.55 10.37
N ASP A 195 -9.81 -16.02 9.11
CA ASP A 195 -10.65 -17.10 8.61
C ASP A 195 -12.16 -16.86 8.82
N SER A 196 -12.60 -15.60 8.81
CA SER A 196 -14.01 -15.22 8.94
C SER A 196 -14.86 -15.92 7.88
N LYS A 197 -15.99 -16.49 8.31
CA LYS A 197 -16.98 -17.12 7.41
C LYS A 197 -17.57 -16.12 6.41
N PHE A 198 -17.64 -14.84 6.78
CA PHE A 198 -18.17 -13.76 5.95
C PHE A 198 -17.10 -13.04 5.13
N GLY A 199 -15.85 -13.53 5.13
CA GLY A 199 -14.75 -12.89 4.38
C GLY A 199 -14.29 -11.55 4.93
N LEU A 200 -14.62 -11.20 6.20
CA LEU A 200 -14.25 -9.93 6.80
C LEU A 200 -12.73 -9.75 6.89
N ASP A 201 -11.99 -10.85 6.98
CA ASP A 201 -10.54 -10.89 6.90
C ASP A 201 -9.98 -10.42 5.55
N MET A 202 -10.77 -10.51 4.48
CA MET A 202 -10.42 -10.00 3.16
C MET A 202 -11.02 -8.62 2.90
N ILE A 203 -12.29 -8.42 3.23
CA ILE A 203 -13.02 -7.18 2.91
C ILE A 203 -12.43 -5.98 3.65
N LEU A 204 -12.25 -6.09 4.98
CA LEU A 204 -11.78 -4.97 5.79
C LEU A 204 -10.38 -4.48 5.39
N PRO A 205 -9.34 -5.32 5.28
CA PRO A 205 -8.03 -4.87 4.81
C PRO A 205 -8.08 -4.33 3.38
N SER A 206 -9.01 -4.80 2.53
CA SER A 206 -9.13 -4.31 1.16
C SER A 206 -9.78 -2.93 1.07
N VAL A 207 -10.74 -2.61 1.94
CA VAL A 207 -11.27 -1.26 2.09
C VAL A 207 -10.19 -0.31 2.63
N LEU A 208 -9.43 -0.73 3.66
CA LEU A 208 -8.31 0.05 4.18
C LEU A 208 -7.19 0.25 3.15
N PHE A 209 -6.96 -0.73 2.27
CA PHE A 209 -6.05 -0.63 1.14
C PHE A 209 -6.49 0.44 0.12
N ALA A 210 -7.79 0.56 -0.13
CA ALA A 210 -8.32 1.51 -1.09
C ALA A 210 -8.08 2.98 -0.67
N LEU A 211 -8.24 3.28 0.62
CA LEU A 211 -8.30 4.66 1.11
C LEU A 211 -7.06 5.52 0.83
N PRO A 212 -5.80 5.05 1.00
CA PRO A 212 -4.62 5.85 0.71
C PRO A 212 -4.37 6.16 -0.77
N HIS A 213 -5.13 5.55 -1.69
CA HIS A 213 -4.98 5.77 -3.12
C HIS A 213 -5.68 7.04 -3.63
N PHE A 214 -6.43 7.72 -2.76
CA PHE A 214 -7.18 8.92 -3.14
C PHE A 214 -6.57 10.18 -2.53
N THR A 215 -6.37 11.19 -3.35
CA THR A 215 -5.91 12.54 -2.93
C THR A 215 -7.05 13.47 -2.59
N SER A 216 -8.27 13.14 -3.04
CA SER A 216 -9.52 13.87 -2.78
C SER A 216 -10.58 12.92 -2.24
N PHE A 217 -11.74 13.43 -1.85
CA PHE A 217 -12.84 12.58 -1.36
C PHE A 217 -13.32 11.65 -2.48
N PRO A 218 -13.12 10.32 -2.36
CA PRO A 218 -13.54 9.36 -3.36
C PRO A 218 -15.05 9.16 -3.33
N SER A 219 -15.63 8.81 -4.47
CA SER A 219 -16.98 8.24 -4.50
C SER A 219 -16.98 6.83 -3.88
N VAL A 220 -18.15 6.37 -3.47
CA VAL A 220 -18.30 4.98 -2.98
C VAL A 220 -17.86 3.98 -4.05
N LEU A 221 -18.12 4.28 -5.32
CA LEU A 221 -17.74 3.41 -6.43
C LEU A 221 -16.21 3.33 -6.61
N ASP A 222 -15.50 4.46 -6.45
CA ASP A 222 -14.03 4.48 -6.50
C ASP A 222 -13.43 3.60 -5.38
N ILE A 223 -13.97 3.71 -4.16
CA ILE A 223 -13.56 2.85 -3.04
C ILE A 223 -13.81 1.38 -3.37
N LEU A 224 -14.98 1.04 -3.92
CA LEU A 224 -15.33 -0.34 -4.29
C LEU A 224 -14.40 -0.89 -5.37
N VAL A 225 -14.02 -0.09 -6.37
CA VAL A 225 -13.07 -0.49 -7.41
C VAL A 225 -11.71 -0.83 -6.80
N PHE A 226 -11.13 0.07 -6.00
CA PHE A 226 -9.85 -0.19 -5.35
C PHE A 226 -9.90 -1.32 -4.31
N ALA A 227 -11.00 -1.41 -3.55
CA ALA A 227 -11.20 -2.53 -2.63
C ALA A 227 -11.27 -3.88 -3.37
N THR A 228 -11.81 -3.92 -4.59
CA THR A 228 -11.82 -5.13 -5.43
C THR A 228 -10.41 -5.58 -5.79
N PHE A 229 -9.49 -4.66 -6.13
CA PHE A 229 -8.08 -4.99 -6.28
C PHE A 229 -7.51 -5.62 -5.00
N GLY A 230 -7.83 -5.01 -3.86
CA GLY A 230 -7.45 -5.54 -2.55
C GLY A 230 -7.97 -6.96 -2.29
N ILE A 231 -9.21 -7.25 -2.69
CA ILE A 231 -9.84 -8.57 -2.53
C ILE A 231 -9.14 -9.63 -3.38
N PHE A 232 -8.70 -9.31 -4.60
CA PHE A 232 -7.91 -10.24 -5.42
C PHE A 232 -6.63 -10.68 -4.68
N TYR A 233 -5.86 -9.75 -4.12
CA TYR A 233 -4.63 -10.06 -3.38
C TYR A 233 -4.94 -10.83 -2.08
N ALA A 234 -5.95 -10.39 -1.33
CA ALA A 234 -6.37 -11.04 -0.10
C ALA A 234 -6.87 -12.46 -0.32
N GLY A 235 -7.61 -12.70 -1.42
CA GLY A 235 -8.08 -14.01 -1.84
C GLY A 235 -6.91 -14.95 -2.17
N LEU A 236 -5.91 -14.46 -2.94
CA LEU A 236 -4.70 -15.22 -3.22
C LEU A 236 -3.98 -15.61 -1.94
N THR A 237 -3.75 -14.67 -1.02
CA THR A 237 -3.07 -14.94 0.25
C THR A 237 -3.86 -15.93 1.11
N ARG A 238 -5.18 -15.78 1.19
CA ARG A 238 -6.05 -16.69 1.95
C ARG A 238 -6.00 -18.12 1.41
N TYR A 239 -6.04 -18.28 0.09
CA TYR A 239 -6.06 -19.59 -0.57
C TYR A 239 -4.67 -20.26 -0.54
N THR A 240 -3.62 -19.52 -0.88
CA THR A 240 -2.26 -20.06 -0.99
C THR A 240 -1.52 -20.14 0.34
N LYS A 241 -2.01 -19.41 1.36
CA LYS A 241 -1.31 -19.19 2.64
C LYS A 241 0.08 -18.57 2.45
N SER A 242 0.26 -17.80 1.38
CA SER A 242 1.51 -17.10 1.05
C SER A 242 1.20 -15.71 0.50
N ILE A 243 2.02 -14.73 0.83
CA ILE A 243 1.90 -13.35 0.30
C ILE A 243 2.44 -13.22 -1.13
N TYR A 244 3.32 -14.13 -1.56
CA TYR A 244 4.01 -14.01 -2.85
C TYR A 244 3.07 -13.94 -4.06
N PRO A 245 2.02 -14.78 -4.19
CA PRO A 245 1.12 -14.69 -5.33
C PRO A 245 0.43 -13.33 -5.43
N GLY A 246 -0.08 -12.78 -4.32
CA GLY A 246 -0.67 -11.45 -4.27
C GLY A 246 0.35 -10.36 -4.64
N TYR A 247 1.53 -10.43 -4.07
CA TYR A 247 2.63 -9.51 -4.36
C TYR A 247 3.02 -9.52 -5.86
N ILE A 248 3.14 -10.68 -6.48
CA ILE A 248 3.47 -10.79 -7.91
C ILE A 248 2.39 -10.14 -8.77
N VAL A 249 1.10 -10.41 -8.50
CA VAL A 249 -0.01 -9.79 -9.24
C VAL A 249 0.01 -8.27 -9.06
N HIS A 250 0.30 -7.80 -7.85
CA HIS A 250 0.39 -6.37 -7.54
C HIS A 250 1.53 -5.68 -8.33
N VAL A 251 2.73 -6.28 -8.32
CA VAL A 251 3.88 -5.80 -9.12
C VAL A 251 3.53 -5.73 -10.62
N ILE A 252 2.95 -6.80 -11.16
CA ILE A 252 2.55 -6.85 -12.58
C ILE A 252 1.53 -5.74 -12.88
N ASN A 253 0.54 -5.54 -12.02
CA ASN A 253 -0.44 -4.47 -12.20
C ASN A 253 0.22 -3.09 -12.23
N ASN A 254 1.12 -2.79 -11.32
CA ASN A 254 1.78 -1.48 -11.25
C ASN A 254 2.68 -1.25 -12.47
N ILE A 255 3.39 -2.28 -12.95
CA ILE A 255 4.18 -2.19 -14.20
C ILE A 255 3.27 -1.92 -15.39
N VAL A 256 2.17 -2.66 -15.54
CA VAL A 256 1.23 -2.48 -16.67
C VAL A 256 0.58 -1.10 -16.62
N ALA A 257 0.18 -0.63 -15.45
CA ALA A 257 -0.44 0.66 -15.25
C ALA A 257 0.48 1.84 -15.62
N THR A 258 1.78 1.68 -15.41
CA THR A 258 2.78 2.74 -15.68
C THR A 258 3.63 2.46 -16.92
N LEU A 259 3.27 1.47 -17.73
CA LEU A 259 4.05 1.00 -18.87
C LEU A 259 4.47 2.12 -19.85
N PRO A 260 3.62 3.08 -20.24
CA PRO A 260 4.02 4.17 -21.13
C PRO A 260 5.19 5.00 -20.58
N PHE A 261 5.16 5.30 -19.28
CA PHE A 261 6.23 6.06 -18.60
C PHE A 261 7.51 5.25 -18.52
N LEU A 262 7.39 3.96 -18.16
CA LEU A 262 8.53 3.05 -18.08
C LEU A 262 9.23 2.91 -19.45
N LEU A 263 8.50 2.77 -20.53
CA LEU A 263 9.06 2.68 -21.89
C LEU A 263 9.80 3.98 -22.27
N THR A 264 9.24 5.14 -21.94
CA THR A 264 9.90 6.43 -22.16
C THR A 264 11.20 6.54 -21.36
N PHE A 265 11.21 6.10 -20.10
CA PHE A 265 12.39 6.06 -19.25
C PHE A 265 13.48 5.14 -19.83
N LEU A 266 13.12 3.91 -20.21
CA LEU A 266 14.06 2.96 -20.81
C LEU A 266 14.64 3.50 -22.12
N HIS A 267 13.83 4.11 -22.97
CA HIS A 267 14.31 4.74 -24.19
C HIS A 267 15.37 5.82 -23.91
N ARG A 268 15.15 6.69 -22.91
CA ARG A 268 16.14 7.73 -22.53
C ARG A 268 17.45 7.17 -21.98
N ILE A 269 17.44 5.99 -21.35
CA ILE A 269 18.66 5.39 -20.80
C ILE A 269 19.49 4.71 -21.89
N PHE A 270 18.83 4.10 -22.88
CA PHE A 270 19.49 3.26 -23.88
C PHE A 270 19.65 3.94 -25.25
N SER A 271 19.14 5.14 -25.45
CA SER A 271 19.40 6.01 -26.63
C SER A 271 20.58 6.93 -26.39
#